data_2cd5d8044d42941d05901466c41b037d
#
_entry.id   2cd5d8044d42941d05901466c41b037d
#
_cell.length_a   1.000
_cell.length_b   1.000
_cell.length_c   1.000
_cell.angle_alpha   90.00
_cell.angle_beta   90.00
_cell.angle_gamma   90.00
#
_symmetry.space_group_name_H-M   'P 1'
#
loop_
_entity.id
_entity.type
_entity.pdbx_description
1 polymer ?
#
loop_
_entity_poly.entity_id
_entity_poly.type
_entity_poly.pdbx_seq_one_letter_code
_entity_poly.pdbx_strand_id
1 'polypeptide(L)'
;MDSILTINKLKIEKSNKVILDIDQEIAILPKDKVVVLGENGAGKTTLINAILGEINFEGKIVKNFDKLSCGIVFQENSYNDLLKVNELIKLVLPFKKEELSHFLENYELEDLKKKYIKDLSGGERQRLTLSLVLESNKSIYFFDELTSGLDYKKRLSLLAMMKRKVINRTVINVTHYFDEIENWATKILMLKQGQLIFFGSVVDFFSKFAHYSIVKIDYNEFSKLKETTIKSVDHTDTGDGEAFICSSPDLQIDIEKTFEENSISYTVIKQSIYTTYLVAYSMTETTSKLITEVRK
;
A
#
# COMPACT_ATOMS: atom_id res chain seq x y z
N MET A 1 20.62 -7.91 13.89
CA MET A 1 20.75 -7.84 12.41
C MET A 1 20.72 -6.38 12.04
N ASP A 2 21.67 -5.96 11.22
CA ASP A 2 21.72 -4.56 10.79
C ASP A 2 20.56 -4.26 9.83
N SER A 3 19.99 -3.06 9.95
CA SER A 3 18.91 -2.61 9.06
C SER A 3 19.42 -2.46 7.63
N ILE A 4 18.59 -2.82 6.65
CA ILE A 4 18.89 -2.58 5.23
C ILE A 4 18.63 -1.11 4.87
N LEU A 5 17.67 -0.49 5.56
CA LEU A 5 17.31 0.91 5.40
C LEU A 5 16.93 1.51 6.76
N THR A 6 17.50 2.66 7.11
CA THR A 6 17.10 3.43 8.28
C THR A 6 16.82 4.87 7.88
N ILE A 7 15.69 5.39 8.31
CA ILE A 7 15.30 6.80 8.14
C ILE A 7 15.29 7.42 9.53
N ASN A 8 16.15 8.41 9.76
CA ASN A 8 16.21 9.19 11.01
C ASN A 8 15.84 10.63 10.67
N LYS A 9 14.66 11.03 11.03
CA LYS A 9 14.02 12.28 10.63
C LYS A 9 14.04 12.50 9.12
N LEU A 10 12.92 12.81 8.57
CA LEU A 10 12.80 13.08 7.13
C LEU A 10 11.78 14.19 6.94
N LYS A 11 12.25 15.35 6.48
CA LYS A 11 11.37 16.46 6.12
C LYS A 11 11.54 16.82 4.66
N ILE A 12 10.43 16.95 3.96
CA ILE A 12 10.39 17.30 2.54
C ILE A 12 9.42 18.45 2.36
N GLU A 13 9.93 19.53 1.79
CA GLU A 13 9.15 20.71 1.44
C GLU A 13 9.15 20.94 -0.07
N LYS A 14 8.02 21.36 -0.62
CA LYS A 14 7.88 21.79 -2.00
C LYS A 14 7.02 23.05 -2.07
N SER A 15 7.53 24.10 -2.69
CA SER A 15 6.80 25.38 -2.82
C SER A 15 6.29 25.92 -1.48
N ASN A 16 7.13 25.92 -0.44
CA ASN A 16 6.81 26.33 0.94
C ASN A 16 5.69 25.52 1.63
N LYS A 17 5.39 24.32 1.12
CA LYS A 17 4.45 23.39 1.74
C LYS A 17 5.20 22.14 2.19
N VAL A 18 5.02 21.74 3.44
CA VAL A 18 5.50 20.46 3.95
C VAL A 18 4.71 19.33 3.29
N ILE A 19 5.40 18.44 2.60
CA ILE A 19 4.83 17.27 1.93
C ILE A 19 5.00 16.03 2.79
N LEU A 20 6.11 15.93 3.51
CA LEU A 20 6.41 14.82 4.39
C LEU A 20 7.21 15.31 5.58
N ASP A 21 6.82 14.90 6.79
CA ASP A 21 7.52 15.19 8.03
C ASP A 21 7.46 13.96 8.94
N ILE A 22 8.58 13.26 9.03
CA ILE A 22 8.76 12.04 9.82
C ILE A 22 9.84 12.33 10.85
N ASP A 23 9.46 12.41 12.12
CA ASP A 23 10.34 12.69 13.25
C ASP A 23 10.80 11.44 14.01
N GLN A 24 10.23 10.28 13.69
CA GLN A 24 10.53 8.99 14.29
C GLN A 24 11.50 8.17 13.43
N GLU A 25 12.25 7.28 14.07
CA GLU A 25 13.10 6.34 13.36
C GLU A 25 12.27 5.24 12.69
N ILE A 26 12.57 4.98 11.42
CA ILE A 26 12.07 3.86 10.64
C ILE A 26 13.24 2.95 10.31
N ALA A 27 13.26 1.73 10.88
CA ALA A 27 14.29 0.72 10.61
C ALA A 27 13.70 -0.50 9.91
N ILE A 28 14.10 -0.72 8.65
CA ILE A 28 13.67 -1.85 7.83
C ILE A 28 14.79 -2.90 7.83
N LEU A 29 14.44 -4.12 8.18
CA LEU A 29 15.37 -5.24 8.24
C LEU A 29 15.39 -6.02 6.92
N PRO A 30 16.46 -6.80 6.64
CA PRO A 30 16.48 -7.73 5.54
C PRO A 30 15.27 -8.68 5.57
N LYS A 31 14.65 -8.89 4.40
CA LYS A 31 13.46 -9.72 4.18
C LYS A 31 12.13 -9.16 4.71
N ASP A 32 12.10 -7.98 5.32
CA ASP A 32 10.84 -7.32 5.66
C ASP A 32 9.98 -7.10 4.41
N LYS A 33 8.68 -7.26 4.59
CA LYS A 33 7.63 -6.89 3.64
C LYS A 33 6.89 -5.69 4.22
N VAL A 34 7.42 -4.50 3.95
CA VAL A 34 6.85 -3.25 4.45
C VAL A 34 5.76 -2.77 3.51
N VAL A 35 4.57 -2.61 4.04
CA VAL A 35 3.46 -2.00 3.30
C VAL A 35 3.28 -0.56 3.73
N VAL A 36 3.27 0.34 2.75
CA VAL A 36 3.06 1.77 2.97
C VAL A 36 1.60 2.11 2.69
N LEU A 37 0.87 2.44 3.75
CA LEU A 37 -0.55 2.79 3.73
C LEU A 37 -0.75 4.30 3.88
N GLY A 38 -1.86 4.80 3.36
CA GLY A 38 -2.28 6.19 3.47
C GLY A 38 -3.09 6.62 2.25
N GLU A 39 -3.85 7.69 2.40
CA GLU A 39 -4.65 8.26 1.31
C GLU A 39 -3.81 8.81 0.16
N ASN A 40 -4.48 9.16 -0.93
CA ASN A 40 -3.84 9.88 -2.02
C ASN A 40 -3.32 11.23 -1.52
N GLY A 41 -2.07 11.55 -1.85
CA GLY A 41 -1.42 12.76 -1.35
C GLY A 41 -0.81 12.65 0.06
N ALA A 42 -0.87 11.50 0.74
CA ALA A 42 -0.26 11.30 2.06
C ALA A 42 1.28 11.31 2.05
N GLY A 43 1.93 11.35 0.89
CA GLY A 43 3.39 11.39 0.77
C GLY A 43 4.06 10.04 0.46
N LYS A 44 3.30 8.99 0.14
CA LYS A 44 3.83 7.63 -0.10
C LYS A 44 4.89 7.57 -1.21
N THR A 45 4.55 8.03 -2.41
CA THR A 45 5.50 8.12 -3.55
C THR A 45 6.67 9.07 -3.26
N THR A 46 6.39 10.17 -2.53
CA THR A 46 7.42 11.12 -2.09
C THR A 46 8.44 10.45 -1.17
N LEU A 47 7.99 9.60 -0.24
CA LEU A 47 8.86 8.79 0.62
C LEU A 47 9.77 7.86 -0.20
N ILE A 48 9.19 7.13 -1.18
CA ILE A 48 9.98 6.26 -2.08
C ILE A 48 11.04 7.08 -2.82
N ASN A 49 10.66 8.21 -3.42
CA ASN A 49 11.57 9.07 -4.18
C ASN A 49 12.71 9.62 -3.31
N ALA A 50 12.43 9.97 -2.03
CA ALA A 50 13.47 10.36 -1.09
C ALA A 50 14.44 9.21 -0.76
N ILE A 51 13.90 8.01 -0.52
CA ILE A 51 14.73 6.81 -0.29
C ILE A 51 15.61 6.52 -1.51
N LEU A 52 15.09 6.68 -2.71
CA LEU A 52 15.86 6.47 -3.96
C LEU A 52 16.86 7.59 -4.25
N GLY A 53 16.75 8.74 -3.57
CA GLY A 53 17.61 9.91 -3.78
C GLY A 53 17.22 10.72 -5.01
N GLU A 54 15.95 10.63 -5.44
CA GLU A 54 15.41 11.37 -6.59
C GLU A 54 14.94 12.78 -6.22
N ILE A 55 14.79 13.06 -4.92
CA ILE A 55 14.38 14.37 -4.39
C ILE A 55 15.21 14.76 -3.18
N ASN A 56 15.38 16.08 -2.97
CA ASN A 56 16.06 16.62 -1.80
C ASN A 56 15.18 16.54 -0.55
N PHE A 57 15.81 16.34 0.60
CA PHE A 57 15.16 16.26 1.90
C PHE A 57 16.09 16.77 3.00
N GLU A 58 15.52 17.14 4.13
CA GLU A 58 16.21 17.36 5.40
C GLU A 58 16.12 16.10 6.26
N GLY A 59 17.19 15.78 6.98
CA GLY A 59 17.29 14.60 7.82
C GLY A 59 18.33 13.61 7.36
N LYS A 60 18.15 12.31 7.69
CA LYS A 60 19.16 11.29 7.39
C LYS A 60 18.50 9.99 6.95
N ILE A 61 18.89 9.50 5.78
CA ILE A 61 18.56 8.16 5.28
C ILE A 61 19.86 7.37 5.14
N VAL A 62 19.95 6.25 5.87
CA VAL A 62 21.08 5.32 5.78
C VAL A 62 20.63 4.11 4.99
N LYS A 63 21.33 3.82 3.90
CA LYS A 63 21.04 2.70 2.99
C LYS A 63 22.21 1.72 3.00
N ASN A 64 21.95 0.48 3.38
CA ASN A 64 22.92 -0.61 3.31
C ASN A 64 22.70 -1.43 2.01
N PHE A 65 22.44 -0.73 0.91
CA PHE A 65 22.30 -1.27 -0.44
C PHE A 65 22.66 -0.20 -1.48
N ASP A 66 23.12 -0.64 -2.65
CA ASP A 66 23.38 0.22 -3.79
C ASP A 66 22.11 0.48 -4.61
N LYS A 67 22.05 1.60 -5.34
CA LYS A 67 20.97 1.86 -6.29
C LYS A 67 20.82 0.74 -7.34
N LEU A 68 21.92 0.13 -7.77
CA LEU A 68 21.91 -1.02 -8.68
C LEU A 68 21.34 -2.29 -8.05
N SER A 69 21.29 -2.37 -6.73
CA SER A 69 20.69 -3.49 -5.98
C SER A 69 19.17 -3.34 -5.77
N CYS A 70 18.57 -2.26 -6.28
CA CYS A 70 17.14 -2.00 -6.20
C CYS A 70 16.40 -2.48 -7.43
N GLY A 71 15.25 -3.13 -7.22
CA GLY A 71 14.23 -3.34 -8.24
C GLY A 71 13.08 -2.35 -8.00
N ILE A 72 12.69 -1.60 -9.01
CA ILE A 72 11.68 -0.55 -8.86
C ILE A 72 10.62 -0.73 -9.93
N VAL A 73 9.35 -0.75 -9.51
CA VAL A 73 8.19 -0.64 -10.41
C VAL A 73 7.36 0.54 -9.93
N PHE A 74 7.33 1.58 -10.73
CA PHE A 74 6.47 2.74 -10.50
C PHE A 74 5.05 2.51 -11.02
N GLN A 75 4.12 3.35 -10.60
CA GLN A 75 2.75 3.35 -11.10
C GLN A 75 2.71 3.56 -12.63
N GLU A 76 3.54 4.47 -13.13
CA GLU A 76 3.71 4.70 -14.56
C GLU A 76 5.14 4.32 -14.99
N ASN A 77 5.23 3.39 -15.92
CA ASN A 77 6.48 2.97 -16.52
C ASN A 77 6.42 3.23 -18.03
N SER A 78 7.33 4.06 -18.51
CA SER A 78 7.42 4.41 -19.92
C SER A 78 8.55 3.68 -20.61
N TYR A 79 8.29 3.17 -21.79
CA TYR A 79 9.25 2.52 -22.67
C TYR A 79 9.15 3.16 -24.07
N ASN A 80 10.15 2.89 -24.91
CA ASN A 80 10.04 3.25 -26.32
C ASN A 80 8.96 2.39 -26.98
N ASP A 81 7.88 3.02 -27.39
CA ASP A 81 6.69 2.40 -27.99
C ASP A 81 6.96 1.65 -29.30
N LEU A 82 8.06 1.96 -29.98
CA LEU A 82 8.45 1.34 -31.26
C LEU A 82 9.25 0.06 -31.09
N LEU A 83 9.64 -0.30 -29.87
CA LEU A 83 10.28 -1.58 -29.60
C LEU A 83 9.26 -2.70 -29.52
N LYS A 84 9.68 -3.90 -29.96
CA LYS A 84 8.96 -5.13 -29.65
C LYS A 84 9.33 -5.64 -28.25
N VAL A 85 8.43 -6.41 -27.65
CA VAL A 85 8.64 -7.01 -26.32
C VAL A 85 9.96 -7.78 -26.23
N ASN A 86 10.26 -8.64 -27.22
CA ASN A 86 11.52 -9.40 -27.25
C ASN A 86 12.77 -8.52 -27.41
N GLU A 87 12.65 -7.37 -28.04
CA GLU A 87 13.75 -6.41 -28.20
C GLU A 87 14.02 -5.69 -26.88
N LEU A 88 12.97 -5.22 -26.21
CA LEU A 88 13.10 -4.61 -24.88
C LEU A 88 13.70 -5.59 -23.87
N ILE A 89 13.24 -6.85 -23.84
CA ILE A 89 13.78 -7.88 -22.94
C ILE A 89 15.28 -8.05 -23.15
N LYS A 90 15.73 -8.16 -24.40
CA LYS A 90 17.16 -8.32 -24.73
C LYS A 90 18.02 -7.10 -24.40
N LEU A 91 17.43 -5.90 -24.43
CA LEU A 91 18.13 -4.67 -24.03
C LEU A 91 18.35 -4.60 -22.52
N VAL A 92 17.36 -5.05 -21.74
CA VAL A 92 17.39 -4.98 -20.27
C VAL A 92 18.12 -6.19 -19.67
N LEU A 93 17.90 -7.38 -20.23
CA LEU A 93 18.44 -8.65 -19.75
C LEU A 93 19.26 -9.29 -20.89
N PRO A 94 20.59 -9.42 -20.75
CA PRO A 94 21.46 -9.92 -21.80
C PRO A 94 21.37 -11.46 -21.94
N PHE A 95 20.16 -11.96 -22.18
CA PHE A 95 19.85 -13.36 -22.28
C PHE A 95 20.38 -14.02 -23.55
N LYS A 96 20.86 -15.27 -23.42
CA LYS A 96 20.97 -16.19 -24.53
C LYS A 96 19.58 -16.63 -25.00
N LYS A 97 19.51 -17.26 -26.18
CA LYS A 97 18.23 -17.66 -26.78
C LYS A 97 17.39 -18.59 -25.89
N GLU A 98 18.03 -19.54 -25.22
CA GLU A 98 17.36 -20.47 -24.30
C GLU A 98 16.83 -19.80 -23.06
N GLU A 99 17.61 -18.91 -22.45
CA GLU A 99 17.23 -18.12 -21.29
C GLU A 99 16.02 -17.20 -21.60
N LEU A 100 16.01 -16.61 -22.78
CA LEU A 100 14.87 -15.81 -23.24
C LEU A 100 13.59 -16.66 -23.35
N SER A 101 13.68 -17.89 -23.86
CA SER A 101 12.53 -18.77 -23.97
C SER A 101 11.96 -19.13 -22.59
N HIS A 102 12.83 -19.53 -21.65
CA HIS A 102 12.42 -19.79 -20.26
C HIS A 102 11.85 -18.56 -19.56
N PHE A 103 12.42 -17.38 -19.81
CA PHE A 103 11.87 -16.13 -19.26
C PHE A 103 10.45 -15.88 -19.78
N LEU A 104 10.22 -15.98 -21.09
CA LEU A 104 8.91 -15.77 -21.70
C LEU A 104 7.87 -16.75 -21.14
N GLU A 105 8.22 -18.03 -21.02
CA GLU A 105 7.36 -19.07 -20.45
C GLU A 105 7.05 -18.79 -18.96
N ASN A 106 8.07 -18.56 -18.13
CA ASN A 106 7.93 -18.34 -16.69
C ASN A 106 7.05 -17.14 -16.33
N TYR A 107 6.99 -16.15 -17.22
CA TYR A 107 6.23 -14.91 -17.01
C TYR A 107 4.99 -14.78 -17.90
N GLU A 108 4.63 -15.86 -18.64
CA GLU A 108 3.46 -15.88 -19.54
C GLU A 108 3.49 -14.73 -20.56
N LEU A 109 4.65 -14.52 -21.21
CA LEU A 109 4.88 -13.45 -22.19
C LEU A 109 5.06 -13.97 -23.61
N GLU A 110 4.92 -15.27 -23.88
CA GLU A 110 5.22 -15.89 -25.16
C GLU A 110 4.39 -15.32 -26.31
N ASP A 111 3.08 -15.11 -26.08
CA ASP A 111 2.18 -14.54 -27.07
C ASP A 111 2.44 -13.04 -27.33
N LEU A 112 3.15 -12.40 -26.42
CA LEU A 112 3.46 -10.97 -26.49
C LEU A 112 4.79 -10.68 -27.18
N LYS A 113 5.68 -11.66 -27.32
CA LYS A 113 7.09 -11.47 -27.75
C LYS A 113 7.29 -10.68 -29.04
N LYS A 114 6.32 -10.75 -29.97
CA LYS A 114 6.39 -10.06 -31.28
C LYS A 114 5.57 -8.77 -31.32
N LYS A 115 4.74 -8.47 -30.30
CA LYS A 115 3.96 -7.24 -30.20
C LYS A 115 4.88 -6.05 -29.98
N TYR A 116 4.50 -4.89 -30.48
CA TYR A 116 5.11 -3.62 -30.10
C TYR A 116 4.64 -3.21 -28.69
N ILE A 117 5.46 -2.46 -27.97
CA ILE A 117 5.13 -2.00 -26.63
C ILE A 117 3.84 -1.16 -26.61
N LYS A 118 3.63 -0.34 -27.63
CA LYS A 118 2.40 0.47 -27.79
C LYS A 118 1.13 -0.36 -27.91
N ASP A 119 1.23 -1.59 -28.40
CA ASP A 119 0.08 -2.47 -28.65
C ASP A 119 -0.26 -3.34 -27.43
N LEU A 120 0.49 -3.21 -26.33
CA LEU A 120 0.21 -3.91 -25.08
C LEU A 120 -0.93 -3.22 -24.32
N SER A 121 -1.83 -4.04 -23.77
CA SER A 121 -2.75 -3.57 -22.75
C SER A 121 -1.99 -3.13 -21.48
N GLY A 122 -2.62 -2.32 -20.61
CA GLY A 122 -2.02 -1.88 -19.36
C GLY A 122 -1.52 -3.05 -18.51
N GLY A 123 -2.31 -4.13 -18.39
CA GLY A 123 -1.92 -5.33 -17.63
C GLY A 123 -0.77 -6.11 -18.26
N GLU A 124 -0.72 -6.22 -19.61
CA GLU A 124 0.41 -6.85 -20.31
C GLU A 124 1.70 -6.04 -20.12
N ARG A 125 1.62 -4.72 -20.21
CA ARG A 125 2.75 -3.80 -19.98
C ARG A 125 3.25 -3.91 -18.54
N GLN A 126 2.34 -3.98 -17.56
CA GLN A 126 2.68 -4.09 -16.15
C GLN A 126 3.31 -5.45 -15.83
N ARG A 127 2.80 -6.55 -16.41
CA ARG A 127 3.40 -7.89 -16.33
C ARG A 127 4.82 -7.89 -16.90
N LEU A 128 5.02 -7.31 -18.08
CA LEU A 128 6.34 -7.18 -18.69
C LEU A 128 7.31 -6.41 -17.79
N THR A 129 6.90 -5.23 -17.30
CA THR A 129 7.71 -4.41 -16.39
C THR A 129 8.11 -5.18 -15.14
N LEU A 130 7.14 -5.80 -14.47
CA LEU A 130 7.41 -6.58 -13.26
C LEU A 130 8.35 -7.75 -13.55
N SER A 131 8.17 -8.45 -14.67
CA SER A 131 9.02 -9.57 -15.06
C SER A 131 10.48 -9.15 -15.24
N LEU A 132 10.73 -8.05 -15.93
CA LEU A 132 12.07 -7.49 -16.13
C LEU A 132 12.74 -7.12 -14.79
N VAL A 133 11.98 -6.50 -13.90
CA VAL A 133 12.48 -6.07 -12.58
C VAL A 133 12.77 -7.28 -11.69
N LEU A 134 11.87 -8.27 -11.64
CA LEU A 134 12.05 -9.47 -10.80
C LEU A 134 13.20 -10.37 -11.28
N GLU A 135 13.37 -10.50 -12.59
CA GLU A 135 14.44 -11.32 -13.16
C GLU A 135 15.82 -10.71 -12.92
N SER A 136 15.91 -9.41 -12.75
CA SER A 136 17.16 -8.73 -12.38
C SER A 136 17.70 -9.09 -10.99
N ASN A 137 16.97 -9.89 -10.21
CA ASN A 137 17.35 -10.54 -8.95
C ASN A 137 17.96 -9.58 -7.90
N LYS A 138 17.23 -8.52 -7.55
CA LYS A 138 17.67 -7.48 -6.62
C LYS A 138 17.53 -7.88 -5.15
N SER A 139 18.21 -7.18 -4.26
CA SER A 139 18.16 -7.39 -2.81
C SER A 139 16.94 -6.74 -2.16
N ILE A 140 16.51 -5.60 -2.70
CA ILE A 140 15.37 -4.82 -2.25
C ILE A 140 14.49 -4.40 -3.44
N TYR A 141 13.18 -4.43 -3.25
CA TYR A 141 12.20 -4.04 -4.25
C TYR A 141 11.30 -2.94 -3.73
N PHE A 142 10.98 -2.00 -4.61
CA PHE A 142 10.01 -0.93 -4.41
C PHE A 142 8.90 -1.08 -5.43
N PHE A 143 7.68 -1.24 -4.96
CA PHE A 143 6.49 -1.30 -5.78
C PHE A 143 5.56 -0.15 -5.42
N ASP A 144 5.26 0.70 -6.38
CA ASP A 144 4.34 1.83 -6.20
C ASP A 144 3.07 1.55 -7.02
N GLU A 145 2.01 1.13 -6.32
CA GLU A 145 0.71 0.78 -6.89
C GLU A 145 0.77 -0.24 -8.05
N LEU A 146 1.55 -1.30 -7.84
CA LEU A 146 1.84 -2.34 -8.83
C LEU A 146 0.60 -2.87 -9.58
N THR A 147 -0.57 -2.89 -8.96
CA THR A 147 -1.78 -3.55 -9.46
C THR A 147 -2.89 -2.57 -9.83
N SER A 148 -2.60 -1.27 -9.76
CA SER A 148 -3.56 -0.21 -10.10
C SER A 148 -4.06 -0.33 -11.53
N GLY A 149 -5.37 -0.16 -11.73
CA GLY A 149 -6.00 -0.23 -13.05
C GLY A 149 -6.16 -1.64 -13.65
N LEU A 150 -5.82 -2.70 -12.90
CA LEU A 150 -6.02 -4.07 -13.35
C LEU A 150 -7.37 -4.64 -12.90
N ASP A 151 -7.97 -5.49 -13.74
CA ASP A 151 -9.07 -6.33 -13.33
C ASP A 151 -8.63 -7.35 -12.25
N TYR A 152 -9.59 -7.83 -11.46
CA TYR A 152 -9.32 -8.68 -10.30
C TYR A 152 -8.47 -9.93 -10.63
N LYS A 153 -8.77 -10.61 -11.74
CA LYS A 153 -8.05 -11.85 -12.13
C LYS A 153 -6.59 -11.57 -12.49
N LYS A 154 -6.34 -10.51 -13.27
CA LYS A 154 -4.98 -10.10 -13.64
C LYS A 154 -4.20 -9.62 -12.42
N ARG A 155 -4.85 -8.89 -11.52
CA ARG A 155 -4.29 -8.44 -10.25
C ARG A 155 -3.78 -9.63 -9.43
N LEU A 156 -4.61 -10.63 -9.19
CA LEU A 156 -4.23 -11.83 -8.43
C LEU A 156 -3.07 -12.59 -9.06
N SER A 157 -3.08 -12.78 -10.40
CA SER A 157 -1.99 -13.44 -11.13
C SER A 157 -0.67 -12.70 -10.96
N LEU A 158 -0.68 -11.37 -11.11
CA LEU A 158 0.51 -10.52 -10.99
C LEU A 158 1.09 -10.56 -9.57
N LEU A 159 0.21 -10.49 -8.55
CA LEU A 159 0.62 -10.59 -7.15
C LEU A 159 1.20 -11.95 -6.79
N ALA A 160 0.60 -13.04 -7.25
CA ALA A 160 1.11 -14.39 -7.01
C ALA A 160 2.51 -14.55 -7.59
N MET A 161 2.74 -14.02 -8.80
CA MET A 161 4.06 -13.99 -9.44
C MET A 161 5.06 -13.17 -8.60
N MET A 162 4.71 -11.96 -8.21
CA MET A 162 5.54 -11.09 -7.39
C MET A 162 5.90 -11.76 -6.06
N LYS A 163 4.90 -12.18 -5.29
CA LYS A 163 5.09 -12.78 -3.96
C LYS A 163 6.02 -13.99 -4.00
N ARG A 164 5.88 -14.87 -5.00
CA ARG A 164 6.74 -16.05 -5.19
C ARG A 164 8.20 -15.67 -5.40
N LYS A 165 8.47 -14.65 -6.22
CA LYS A 165 9.84 -14.23 -6.57
C LYS A 165 10.55 -13.47 -5.46
N VAL A 166 9.79 -12.75 -4.61
CA VAL A 166 10.38 -11.91 -3.55
C VAL A 166 10.37 -12.54 -2.16
N ILE A 167 10.11 -13.85 -2.01
CA ILE A 167 10.01 -14.54 -0.70
C ILE A 167 11.18 -14.17 0.23
N ASN A 168 12.41 -14.24 -0.25
CA ASN A 168 13.63 -13.98 0.52
C ASN A 168 14.22 -12.58 0.28
N ARG A 169 13.42 -11.63 -0.22
CA ARG A 169 13.86 -10.27 -0.54
C ARG A 169 13.15 -9.26 0.37
N THR A 170 13.76 -8.11 0.56
CA THR A 170 13.10 -6.97 1.19
C THR A 170 12.18 -6.30 0.19
N VAL A 171 10.98 -5.93 0.62
CA VAL A 171 10.01 -5.24 -0.23
C VAL A 171 9.42 -4.06 0.50
N ILE A 172 9.32 -2.93 -0.19
CA ILE A 172 8.54 -1.77 0.20
C ILE A 172 7.43 -1.63 -0.85
N ASN A 173 6.19 -1.86 -0.45
CA ASN A 173 5.02 -1.90 -1.33
C ASN A 173 4.01 -0.83 -0.96
N VAL A 174 3.74 0.09 -1.87
CA VAL A 174 2.62 1.04 -1.75
C VAL A 174 1.42 0.42 -2.43
N THR A 175 0.33 0.25 -1.70
CA THR A 175 -0.94 -0.22 -2.24
C THR A 175 -2.09 0.31 -1.41
N HIS A 176 -3.25 0.44 -2.04
CA HIS A 176 -4.53 0.70 -1.39
C HIS A 176 -5.45 -0.54 -1.41
N TYR A 177 -4.96 -1.67 -1.89
CA TYR A 177 -5.69 -2.94 -1.89
C TYR A 177 -5.28 -3.80 -0.68
N PHE A 178 -6.09 -3.81 0.36
CA PHE A 178 -5.79 -4.48 1.62
C PHE A 178 -5.78 -6.00 1.51
N ASP A 179 -6.58 -6.59 0.62
CA ASP A 179 -6.61 -8.02 0.32
C ASP A 179 -5.27 -8.54 -0.26
N GLU A 180 -4.49 -7.67 -0.88
CA GLU A 180 -3.18 -8.02 -1.43
C GLU A 180 -2.11 -8.27 -0.36
N ILE A 181 -2.24 -7.62 0.78
CA ILE A 181 -1.22 -7.55 1.82
C ILE A 181 -1.56 -8.40 3.04
N GLU A 182 -2.80 -8.81 3.20
CA GLU A 182 -3.24 -9.69 4.27
C GLU A 182 -2.40 -10.99 4.25
N ASN A 183 -1.92 -11.44 5.41
CA ASN A 183 -1.05 -12.60 5.56
C ASN A 183 0.30 -12.57 4.80
N TRP A 184 0.69 -11.42 4.22
CA TRP A 184 1.96 -11.27 3.52
C TRP A 184 2.85 -10.16 4.10
N ALA A 185 2.28 -9.05 4.51
CA ALA A 185 2.99 -7.94 5.14
C ALA A 185 3.62 -8.40 6.48
N THR A 186 4.86 -7.96 6.73
CA THR A 186 5.52 -8.13 8.04
C THR A 186 5.49 -6.85 8.85
N LYS A 187 5.52 -5.69 8.17
CA LYS A 187 5.47 -4.36 8.78
C LYS A 187 4.52 -3.45 8.04
N ILE A 188 3.92 -2.54 8.80
CA ILE A 188 3.08 -1.45 8.30
C ILE A 188 3.79 -0.13 8.53
N LEU A 189 3.80 0.73 7.51
CA LEU A 189 4.15 2.13 7.57
C LEU A 189 2.92 2.93 7.13
N MET A 190 2.30 3.64 8.07
CA MET A 190 1.08 4.40 7.79
C MET A 190 1.37 5.89 7.79
N LEU A 191 1.03 6.55 6.70
CA LEU A 191 1.15 8.00 6.51
C LEU A 191 -0.24 8.65 6.43
N LYS A 192 -0.39 9.82 7.04
CA LYS A 192 -1.56 10.69 6.89
C LYS A 192 -1.10 12.14 6.76
N GLN A 193 -1.47 12.81 5.67
CA GLN A 193 -1.15 14.22 5.42
C GLN A 193 0.33 14.57 5.64
N GLY A 194 1.22 13.69 5.19
CA GLY A 194 2.67 13.86 5.31
C GLY A 194 3.26 13.47 6.68
N GLN A 195 2.45 13.05 7.64
CA GLN A 195 2.88 12.64 8.96
C GLN A 195 2.94 11.12 9.09
N LEU A 196 3.90 10.61 9.86
CA LEU A 196 3.96 9.19 10.22
C LEU A 196 2.99 8.90 11.36
N ILE A 197 1.97 8.09 11.09
CA ILE A 197 0.97 7.66 12.08
C ILE A 197 1.41 6.40 12.81
N PHE A 198 2.01 5.49 12.05
CA PHE A 198 2.50 4.22 12.59
C PHE A 198 3.64 3.66 11.76
N PHE A 199 4.61 3.07 12.45
CA PHE A 199 5.59 2.15 11.88
C PHE A 199 5.86 1.03 12.87
N GLY A 200 5.72 -0.21 12.44
CA GLY A 200 5.92 -1.38 13.30
C GLY A 200 5.49 -2.68 12.64
N SER A 201 5.54 -3.79 13.39
CA SER A 201 5.04 -5.07 12.92
C SER A 201 3.51 -5.05 12.74
N VAL A 202 2.98 -5.98 11.93
CA VAL A 202 1.52 -6.15 11.79
C VAL A 202 0.86 -6.47 13.13
N VAL A 203 1.56 -7.22 14.01
CA VAL A 203 1.07 -7.53 15.35
C VAL A 203 0.97 -6.27 16.21
N ASP A 204 2.00 -5.41 16.19
CA ASP A 204 1.97 -4.13 16.91
C ASP A 204 0.89 -3.19 16.37
N PHE A 205 0.63 -3.23 15.05
CA PHE A 205 -0.43 -2.47 14.41
C PHE A 205 -1.80 -2.88 14.95
N PHE A 206 -2.09 -4.17 14.97
CA PHE A 206 -3.33 -4.71 15.54
C PHE A 206 -3.47 -4.40 17.04
N SER A 207 -2.37 -4.47 17.79
CA SER A 207 -2.39 -4.20 19.24
C SER A 207 -2.62 -2.71 19.54
N LYS A 208 -1.95 -1.82 18.79
CA LYS A 208 -2.05 -0.36 18.99
C LYS A 208 -3.44 0.18 18.66
N PHE A 209 -4.07 -0.36 17.63
CA PHE A 209 -5.39 0.06 17.14
C PHE A 209 -6.42 -1.06 17.32
N ALA A 210 -6.40 -1.65 18.52
CA ALA A 210 -7.24 -2.80 18.85
C ALA A 210 -8.73 -2.43 18.76
N HIS A 211 -9.50 -3.31 18.15
CA HIS A 211 -10.95 -3.29 18.06
C HIS A 211 -11.46 -4.71 17.89
N TYR A 212 -12.73 -4.94 18.17
CA TYR A 212 -13.34 -6.26 18.00
C TYR A 212 -13.79 -6.49 16.56
N SER A 213 -14.56 -5.54 16.02
CA SER A 213 -15.10 -5.57 14.67
C SER A 213 -15.47 -4.16 14.20
N ILE A 214 -15.87 -4.06 12.95
CA ILE A 214 -16.50 -2.87 12.38
C ILE A 214 -17.85 -3.28 11.82
N VAL A 215 -18.89 -2.48 12.08
CA VAL A 215 -20.22 -2.59 11.44
C VAL A 215 -20.32 -1.46 10.43
N LYS A 216 -20.37 -1.81 9.14
CA LYS A 216 -20.39 -0.86 8.02
C LYS A 216 -21.78 -0.76 7.42
N ILE A 217 -22.20 0.45 7.10
CA ILE A 217 -23.42 0.76 6.34
C ILE A 217 -23.09 1.67 5.16
N ASP A 218 -23.84 1.56 4.08
CA ASP A 218 -23.73 2.46 2.93
C ASP A 218 -24.37 3.83 3.23
N TYR A 219 -23.95 4.88 2.52
CA TYR A 219 -24.51 6.23 2.73
C TYR A 219 -26.02 6.30 2.56
N ASN A 220 -26.63 5.50 1.67
CA ASN A 220 -28.07 5.45 1.49
C ASN A 220 -28.78 4.95 2.75
N GLU A 221 -28.15 4.06 3.50
CA GLU A 221 -28.66 3.53 4.75
C GLU A 221 -28.47 4.51 5.91
N PHE A 222 -27.37 5.26 5.90
CA PHE A 222 -27.04 6.25 6.95
C PHE A 222 -28.14 7.30 7.15
N SER A 223 -28.80 7.70 6.07
CA SER A 223 -29.92 8.66 6.12
C SER A 223 -31.14 8.13 6.90
N LYS A 224 -31.28 6.81 7.08
CA LYS A 224 -32.35 6.18 7.87
C LYS A 224 -32.09 6.22 9.38
N LEU A 225 -30.83 6.43 9.79
CA LEU A 225 -30.47 6.54 11.19
C LEU A 225 -31.05 7.84 11.77
N LYS A 226 -32.01 7.71 12.66
CA LYS A 226 -32.49 8.84 13.48
C LYS A 226 -31.31 9.31 14.35
N GLU A 227 -31.09 10.62 14.37
CA GLU A 227 -29.94 11.29 15.00
C GLU A 227 -29.63 10.92 16.47
N THR A 228 -30.46 10.15 17.14
CA THR A 228 -30.42 9.94 18.60
C THR A 228 -29.77 8.64 19.06
N THR A 229 -29.60 7.64 18.19
CA THR A 229 -29.38 6.26 18.67
C THR A 229 -27.92 5.78 18.66
N ILE A 230 -27.02 6.39 17.87
CA ILE A 230 -25.63 5.90 17.74
C ILE A 230 -24.58 7.03 17.83
N LYS A 231 -24.98 8.24 18.26
CA LYS A 231 -24.07 9.42 18.37
C LYS A 231 -22.87 9.24 19.32
N SER A 232 -22.86 8.21 20.17
CA SER A 232 -21.79 7.97 21.13
C SER A 232 -20.80 6.90 20.69
N VAL A 233 -21.01 6.27 19.52
CA VAL A 233 -20.10 5.24 19.00
C VAL A 233 -19.11 5.89 18.05
N ASP A 234 -17.83 5.56 18.23
CA ASP A 234 -16.78 5.98 17.29
C ASP A 234 -17.06 5.43 15.91
N HIS A 235 -17.08 6.29 14.92
CA HIS A 235 -17.30 5.93 13.53
C HIS A 235 -16.38 6.71 12.60
N THR A 236 -16.23 6.23 11.38
CA THR A 236 -15.38 6.85 10.36
C THR A 236 -15.96 6.66 8.97
N ASP A 237 -15.75 7.66 8.12
CA ASP A 237 -16.10 7.59 6.71
C ASP A 237 -15.23 6.58 5.97
N THR A 238 -15.83 5.74 5.15
CA THR A 238 -15.15 4.74 4.31
C THR A 238 -15.05 5.15 2.84
N GLY A 239 -15.58 6.32 2.47
CA GLY A 239 -15.67 6.80 1.09
C GLY A 239 -16.88 6.28 0.33
N ASP A 240 -17.54 5.23 0.81
CA ASP A 240 -18.76 4.63 0.27
C ASP A 240 -19.85 4.41 1.34
N GLY A 241 -19.55 4.77 2.60
CA GLY A 241 -20.46 4.64 3.74
C GLY A 241 -19.80 5.00 5.06
N GLU A 242 -20.41 4.60 6.15
CA GLU A 242 -19.94 4.80 7.51
C GLU A 242 -19.57 3.47 8.17
N ALA A 243 -18.46 3.45 8.90
CA ALA A 243 -17.98 2.30 9.66
C ALA A 243 -18.00 2.59 11.16
N PHE A 244 -18.81 1.86 11.90
CA PHE A 244 -18.95 1.94 13.36
C PHE A 244 -17.95 1.00 14.02
N ILE A 245 -17.11 1.53 14.90
CA ILE A 245 -16.02 0.80 15.52
C ILE A 245 -16.51 0.11 16.80
N CYS A 246 -16.51 -1.22 16.81
CA CYS A 246 -16.93 -2.02 17.96
C CYS A 246 -15.70 -2.41 18.79
N SER A 247 -15.65 -1.98 20.03
CA SER A 247 -14.61 -2.37 21.00
C SER A 247 -14.86 -3.74 21.64
N SER A 248 -16.09 -4.24 21.61
CA SER A 248 -16.51 -5.51 22.22
C SER A 248 -17.60 -6.21 21.41
N PRO A 249 -17.83 -7.53 21.64
CA PRO A 249 -18.97 -8.25 21.08
C PRO A 249 -20.32 -7.64 21.46
N ASP A 250 -20.46 -7.19 22.73
CA ASP A 250 -21.71 -6.62 23.21
C ASP A 250 -22.08 -5.34 22.46
N LEU A 251 -21.11 -4.46 22.23
CA LEU A 251 -21.32 -3.24 21.46
C LEU A 251 -21.70 -3.54 20.01
N GLN A 252 -21.09 -4.56 19.39
CA GLN A 252 -21.48 -5.01 18.06
C GLN A 252 -22.94 -5.43 18.03
N ILE A 253 -23.36 -6.29 18.97
CA ILE A 253 -24.74 -6.77 19.05
C ILE A 253 -25.75 -5.63 19.24
N ASP A 254 -25.43 -4.63 20.04
CA ASP A 254 -26.28 -3.46 20.29
C ASP A 254 -26.43 -2.61 19.00
N ILE A 255 -25.35 -2.45 18.23
CA ILE A 255 -25.40 -1.76 16.94
C ILE A 255 -26.24 -2.55 15.93
N GLU A 256 -26.02 -3.87 15.82
CA GLU A 256 -26.76 -4.76 14.92
C GLU A 256 -28.26 -4.71 15.20
N LYS A 257 -28.67 -4.84 16.49
CA LYS A 257 -30.09 -4.70 16.89
C LYS A 257 -30.67 -3.35 16.49
N THR A 258 -29.93 -2.28 16.72
CA THR A 258 -30.37 -0.94 16.34
C THR A 258 -30.58 -0.83 14.82
N PHE A 259 -29.71 -1.43 14.01
CA PHE A 259 -29.86 -1.42 12.57
C PHE A 259 -31.02 -2.29 12.11
N GLU A 260 -31.20 -3.48 12.68
CA GLU A 260 -32.33 -4.35 12.39
C GLU A 260 -33.69 -3.69 12.72
N GLU A 261 -33.81 -3.05 13.88
CA GLU A 261 -35.01 -2.31 14.30
C GLU A 261 -35.36 -1.15 13.35
N ASN A 262 -34.38 -0.56 12.69
CA ASN A 262 -34.56 0.52 11.73
C ASN A 262 -34.53 0.05 10.26
N SER A 263 -34.52 -1.26 10.02
CA SER A 263 -34.42 -1.86 8.68
C SER A 263 -33.26 -1.34 7.84
N ILE A 264 -32.09 -1.21 8.48
CA ILE A 264 -30.84 -0.78 7.87
C ILE A 264 -30.01 -2.00 7.49
N SER A 265 -29.57 -2.06 6.24
CA SER A 265 -28.65 -3.10 5.75
C SER A 265 -27.22 -2.78 6.19
N TYR A 266 -26.54 -3.77 6.75
CA TYR A 266 -25.17 -3.60 7.24
C TYR A 266 -24.27 -4.79 6.92
N THR A 267 -22.96 -4.60 7.06
CA THR A 267 -21.95 -5.66 6.93
C THR A 267 -21.03 -5.62 8.15
N VAL A 268 -20.82 -6.78 8.77
CA VAL A 268 -19.86 -6.93 9.87
C VAL A 268 -18.51 -7.39 9.33
N ILE A 269 -17.46 -6.67 9.66
CA ILE A 269 -16.08 -6.99 9.26
C ILE A 269 -15.25 -7.20 10.52
N LYS A 270 -14.65 -8.39 10.66
CA LYS A 270 -13.73 -8.69 11.76
C LYS A 270 -12.41 -7.95 11.61
N GLN A 271 -11.61 -7.92 12.68
CA GLN A 271 -10.30 -7.31 12.66
C GLN A 271 -9.43 -7.83 11.49
N SER A 272 -8.90 -6.90 10.72
CA SER A 272 -8.06 -7.09 9.54
C SER A 272 -7.14 -5.89 9.38
N ILE A 273 -6.19 -5.91 8.44
CA ILE A 273 -5.36 -4.72 8.18
C ILE A 273 -6.24 -3.55 7.72
N TYR A 274 -7.28 -3.81 6.92
CA TYR A 274 -8.21 -2.77 6.46
C TYR A 274 -8.97 -2.12 7.63
N THR A 275 -9.61 -2.92 8.48
CA THR A 275 -10.39 -2.37 9.61
C THR A 275 -9.49 -1.66 10.62
N THR A 276 -8.29 -2.17 10.86
CA THR A 276 -7.29 -1.52 11.74
C THR A 276 -6.78 -0.20 11.14
N TYR A 277 -6.64 -0.12 9.82
CA TYR A 277 -6.33 1.13 9.12
C TYR A 277 -7.44 2.19 9.34
N LEU A 278 -8.71 1.80 9.22
CA LEU A 278 -9.85 2.71 9.45
C LEU A 278 -9.87 3.23 10.89
N VAL A 279 -9.64 2.36 11.88
CA VAL A 279 -9.55 2.74 13.29
C VAL A 279 -8.38 3.71 13.53
N ALA A 280 -7.21 3.39 13.01
CA ALA A 280 -6.04 4.28 13.12
C ALA A 280 -6.29 5.65 12.48
N TYR A 281 -7.02 5.67 11.37
CA TYR A 281 -7.37 6.88 10.65
C TYR A 281 -8.34 7.76 11.47
N SER A 282 -9.41 7.20 12.04
CA SER A 282 -10.39 7.90 12.84
C SER A 282 -9.79 8.52 14.11
N MET A 283 -8.92 7.79 14.82
CA MET A 283 -8.25 8.29 16.02
C MET A 283 -7.41 9.53 15.76
N THR A 284 -6.80 9.65 14.58
CA THR A 284 -6.02 10.85 14.23
C THR A 284 -6.90 12.05 13.87
N GLU A 285 -8.13 11.87 13.40
CA GLU A 285 -9.08 12.95 13.15
C GLU A 285 -9.62 13.56 14.45
N THR A 286 -9.96 12.71 15.40
CA THR A 286 -10.44 13.13 16.72
C THR A 286 -9.38 13.98 17.42
N THR A 287 -8.11 13.56 17.38
CA THR A 287 -6.98 14.31 17.95
C THR A 287 -6.80 15.68 17.28
N SER A 288 -6.93 15.74 15.96
CA SER A 288 -6.79 16.99 15.20
C SER A 288 -7.91 17.99 15.50
N LYS A 289 -9.16 17.53 15.66
CA LYS A 289 -10.31 18.37 16.04
C LYS A 289 -10.14 18.93 17.43
N LEU A 290 -9.74 18.12 18.42
CA LEU A 290 -9.48 18.57 19.79
C LEU A 290 -8.38 19.66 19.87
N ILE A 291 -7.28 19.50 19.13
CA ILE A 291 -6.20 20.50 19.09
C ILE A 291 -6.67 21.82 18.46
N THR A 292 -7.56 21.76 17.49
CA THR A 292 -8.09 22.94 16.81
C THR A 292 -9.11 23.69 17.70
N GLU A 293 -9.87 22.99 18.52
CA GLU A 293 -10.82 23.58 19.48
C GLU A 293 -10.11 24.21 20.68
N VAL A 294 -9.00 23.66 21.15
CA VAL A 294 -8.20 24.21 22.27
C VAL A 294 -7.40 25.47 21.84
N ARG A 295 -7.19 25.67 20.54
CA ARG A 295 -6.48 26.87 20.01
C ARG A 295 -7.40 28.01 19.59
N LYS A 296 -8.71 27.89 19.71
CA LYS A 296 -9.72 28.95 19.58
C LYS A 296 -10.14 29.45 20.95
#